data_534d577438c5c5b88332ce0d181ca8b1
#
_entry.id   534d577438c5c5b88332ce0d181ca8b1
#
_cell.length_a   1.000
_cell.length_b   1.000
_cell.length_c   1.000
_cell.angle_alpha   90.00
_cell.angle_beta   90.00
_cell.angle_gamma   90.00
#
_symmetry.space_group_name_H-M   'P 1'
#
loop_
_entity.id
_entity.type
_entity.pdbx_description
1 polymer ?
#
loop_
_entity_poly.entity_id
_entity_poly.type
_entity_poly.pdbx_seq_one_letter_code
_entity_poly.pdbx_strand_id
1 'polypeptide(L)'
;MMCRETAESMNRPSTQFVPGLGRVLLAGLTLAVLSGCATTSGGTEANPEDPWEGFNRGVFAFNDTLDRYALKPVAQGYHFVTPDPVQTGVGNFFSNLGEIRTTLNSLLQGKGANAGASTGRFLINSTVGVLGIFDVASHMDLTAREEDFGQTLAVWGVDSGPYLVLPFLGPSTVRDTGGLPVDFYTYPVTYVEDDTVRYSLTGLRLIDTRAGLLDQEDLIRGDRYSFIRDTWLQRRRFEVSDGELGEDPFASDGFDLEGTDFDDAFAE
;
A
#
# COMPACT_ATOMS: atom_id res chain seq x y z
N MET A 1 -41.21 -30.12 -59.49
CA MET A 1 -39.77 -29.80 -59.47
C MET A 1 -39.40 -29.48 -58.02
N MET A 2 -38.83 -30.46 -57.30
CA MET A 2 -38.57 -30.43 -55.84
C MET A 2 -37.19 -29.89 -55.62
N CYS A 3 -37.02 -28.75 -54.87
CA CYS A 3 -35.76 -28.31 -54.30
C CYS A 3 -35.65 -28.83 -52.87
N ARG A 4 -34.60 -29.58 -52.62
CA ARG A 4 -34.24 -30.22 -51.38
C ARG A 4 -33.33 -29.25 -50.68
N GLU A 5 -33.74 -28.69 -49.50
CA GLU A 5 -32.89 -27.96 -48.60
C GLU A 5 -32.13 -28.94 -47.72
N THR A 6 -30.82 -28.92 -47.83
CA THR A 6 -29.90 -29.65 -46.94
C THR A 6 -29.60 -28.78 -45.72
N ALA A 7 -30.09 -29.17 -44.54
CA ALA A 7 -29.76 -28.59 -43.27
C ALA A 7 -28.34 -29.03 -42.82
N GLU A 8 -27.39 -28.09 -42.78
CA GLU A 8 -26.07 -28.27 -42.24
C GLU A 8 -26.13 -28.12 -40.72
N SER A 9 -26.01 -29.23 -39.99
CA SER A 9 -25.96 -29.24 -38.53
C SER A 9 -24.59 -28.77 -38.08
N MET A 10 -24.50 -27.53 -37.59
CA MET A 10 -23.33 -26.99 -36.93
C MET A 10 -23.13 -27.67 -35.57
N ASN A 11 -22.17 -28.59 -35.50
CA ASN A 11 -21.71 -29.26 -34.29
C ASN A 11 -20.94 -28.27 -33.43
N ARG A 12 -21.56 -27.73 -32.37
CA ARG A 12 -20.86 -26.90 -31.32
C ARG A 12 -20.20 -27.84 -30.32
N PRO A 13 -18.89 -27.68 -30.04
CA PRO A 13 -18.28 -28.44 -28.97
C PRO A 13 -18.85 -27.96 -27.61
N SER A 14 -19.49 -28.86 -26.87
CA SER A 14 -19.93 -28.63 -25.51
C SER A 14 -18.70 -28.59 -24.59
N THR A 15 -18.31 -27.41 -24.17
CA THR A 15 -17.37 -27.25 -23.02
C THR A 15 -18.05 -27.80 -21.78
N GLN A 16 -17.69 -29.02 -21.40
CA GLN A 16 -18.09 -29.58 -20.12
C GLN A 16 -17.36 -28.81 -18.99
N PHE A 17 -18.06 -27.85 -18.40
CA PHE A 17 -17.64 -27.19 -17.18
C PHE A 17 -17.65 -28.23 -16.05
N VAL A 18 -16.49 -28.60 -15.53
CA VAL A 18 -16.33 -29.56 -14.42
C VAL A 18 -16.64 -28.82 -13.11
N PRO A 19 -17.84 -29.00 -12.51
CA PRO A 19 -18.26 -28.19 -11.34
C PRO A 19 -17.62 -28.66 -10.02
N GLY A 20 -16.65 -29.60 -10.07
CA GLY A 20 -16.04 -30.18 -8.88
C GLY A 20 -14.78 -29.43 -8.39
N LEU A 21 -13.97 -28.89 -9.30
CA LEU A 21 -12.66 -28.31 -8.94
C LEU A 21 -12.79 -27.03 -8.12
N GLY A 22 -13.75 -26.17 -8.44
CA GLY A 22 -14.02 -24.94 -7.67
C GLY A 22 -14.52 -25.21 -6.24
N ARG A 23 -15.31 -26.27 -6.05
CA ARG A 23 -15.80 -26.65 -4.72
C ARG A 23 -14.71 -27.27 -3.85
N VAL A 24 -13.80 -28.01 -4.43
CA VAL A 24 -12.63 -28.60 -3.71
C VAL A 24 -11.64 -27.49 -3.31
N LEU A 25 -11.40 -26.51 -4.18
CA LEU A 25 -10.54 -25.35 -3.85
C LEU A 25 -11.16 -24.46 -2.77
N LEU A 26 -12.49 -24.24 -2.82
CA LEU A 26 -13.19 -23.45 -1.81
C LEU A 26 -13.19 -24.18 -0.45
N ALA A 27 -13.42 -25.50 -0.44
CA ALA A 27 -13.38 -26.30 0.78
C ALA A 27 -11.97 -26.40 1.36
N GLY A 28 -10.92 -26.47 0.52
CA GLY A 28 -9.53 -26.44 0.94
C GLY A 28 -9.13 -25.09 1.57
N LEU A 29 -9.61 -23.99 1.01
CA LEU A 29 -9.36 -22.64 1.53
C LEU A 29 -10.07 -22.42 2.88
N THR A 30 -11.31 -22.90 3.03
CA THR A 30 -12.06 -22.82 4.31
C THR A 30 -11.45 -23.71 5.41
N LEU A 31 -10.90 -24.88 5.08
CA LEU A 31 -10.19 -25.72 6.07
C LEU A 31 -8.85 -25.09 6.50
N ALA A 32 -8.13 -24.43 5.61
CA ALA A 32 -6.89 -23.73 5.94
C ALA A 32 -7.12 -22.53 6.87
N VAL A 33 -8.25 -21.83 6.74
CA VAL A 33 -8.63 -20.71 7.62
C VAL A 33 -9.02 -21.20 9.02
N LEU A 34 -9.67 -22.37 9.12
CA LEU A 34 -10.09 -22.95 10.41
C LEU A 34 -8.95 -23.57 11.21
N SER A 35 -7.86 -24.00 10.57
CA SER A 35 -6.68 -24.55 11.27
C SER A 35 -5.76 -23.48 11.87
N GLY A 36 -5.90 -22.21 11.47
CA GLY A 36 -5.12 -21.08 11.99
C GLY A 36 -5.44 -20.67 13.44
N CYS A 37 -6.54 -21.13 14.01
CA CYS A 37 -6.96 -20.75 15.37
C CYS A 37 -6.36 -21.62 16.50
N ALA A 38 -5.48 -22.58 16.22
CA ALA A 38 -5.09 -23.61 17.20
C ALA A 38 -3.67 -23.50 17.75
N THR A 39 -2.91 -22.41 17.51
CA THR A 39 -1.55 -22.29 18.05
C THR A 39 -1.28 -20.92 18.69
N THR A 40 -2.02 -20.62 19.78
CA THR A 40 -1.56 -19.64 20.77
C THR A 40 -1.08 -20.42 22.01
N SER A 41 0.12 -20.97 21.93
CA SER A 41 0.82 -21.50 23.10
C SER A 41 2.32 -21.20 22.98
N GLY A 42 2.69 -20.02 23.47
CA GLY A 42 4.07 -19.60 23.64
C GLY A 42 4.07 -18.24 24.30
N GLY A 43 4.22 -18.19 25.61
CA GLY A 43 4.25 -17.13 26.60
C GLY A 43 4.94 -15.80 26.26
N THR A 44 4.56 -15.14 25.21
CA THR A 44 4.73 -13.72 25.00
C THR A 44 3.37 -13.06 25.19
N GLU A 45 3.29 -12.00 25.97
CA GLU A 45 2.06 -11.21 26.12
C GLU A 45 1.49 -10.92 24.74
N ALA A 46 0.25 -11.35 24.49
CA ALA A 46 -0.41 -11.17 23.21
C ALA A 46 -0.43 -9.67 22.87
N ASN A 47 0.17 -9.27 21.76
CA ASN A 47 0.13 -7.88 21.33
C ASN A 47 -1.32 -7.50 21.00
N PRO A 48 -1.94 -6.55 21.72
CA PRO A 48 -3.32 -6.16 21.48
C PRO A 48 -3.59 -5.65 20.07
N GLU A 49 -2.57 -5.08 19.41
CA GLU A 49 -2.68 -4.57 18.04
C GLU A 49 -2.59 -5.69 16.99
N ASP A 50 -2.05 -6.87 17.36
CA ASP A 50 -1.85 -8.02 16.46
C ASP A 50 -2.37 -9.33 17.06
N PRO A 51 -3.68 -9.42 17.32
CA PRO A 51 -4.28 -10.63 17.89
C PRO A 51 -4.22 -11.84 16.95
N TRP A 52 -3.96 -11.62 15.67
CA TRP A 52 -3.84 -12.64 14.64
C TRP A 52 -2.40 -12.91 14.20
N GLU A 53 -1.42 -12.66 15.08
CA GLU A 53 0.02 -12.76 14.77
C GLU A 53 0.40 -14.07 14.07
N GLY A 54 -0.14 -15.21 14.52
CA GLY A 54 0.15 -16.50 13.89
C GLY A 54 -0.27 -16.58 12.41
N PHE A 55 -1.46 -16.08 12.10
CA PHE A 55 -1.95 -15.98 10.72
C PHE A 55 -1.12 -14.95 9.93
N ASN A 56 -0.91 -13.77 10.49
CA ASN A 56 -0.18 -12.68 9.86
C ASN A 56 1.27 -13.08 9.53
N ARG A 57 1.96 -13.79 10.42
CA ARG A 57 3.30 -14.35 10.17
C ARG A 57 3.30 -15.36 9.03
N GLY A 58 2.26 -16.19 8.92
CA GLY A 58 2.12 -17.14 7.81
C GLY A 58 1.98 -16.45 6.45
N VAL A 59 1.10 -15.44 6.36
CA VAL A 59 0.92 -14.64 5.14
C VAL A 59 2.16 -13.81 4.84
N PHE A 60 2.80 -13.25 5.88
CA PHE A 60 4.05 -12.51 5.73
C PHE A 60 5.16 -13.40 5.15
N ALA A 61 5.33 -14.62 5.65
CA ALA A 61 6.33 -15.57 5.14
C ALA A 61 6.07 -15.94 3.67
N PHE A 62 4.80 -16.06 3.27
CA PHE A 62 4.42 -16.24 1.87
C PHE A 62 4.83 -15.03 1.02
N ASN A 63 4.46 -13.81 1.44
CA ASN A 63 4.81 -12.57 0.74
C ASN A 63 6.34 -12.37 0.67
N ASP A 64 7.06 -12.59 1.77
CA ASP A 64 8.53 -12.48 1.85
C ASP A 64 9.22 -13.48 0.92
N THR A 65 8.68 -14.70 0.82
CA THR A 65 9.18 -15.71 -0.11
C THR A 65 8.99 -15.26 -1.55
N LEU A 66 7.80 -14.77 -1.90
CA LEU A 66 7.52 -14.26 -3.24
C LEU A 66 8.39 -13.04 -3.58
N ASP A 67 8.55 -12.12 -2.64
CA ASP A 67 9.44 -10.97 -2.82
C ASP A 67 10.87 -11.42 -3.08
N ARG A 68 11.42 -12.25 -2.21
CA ARG A 68 12.82 -12.70 -2.27
C ARG A 68 13.17 -13.44 -3.55
N TYR A 69 12.27 -14.28 -4.06
CA TYR A 69 12.56 -15.14 -5.22
C TYR A 69 12.04 -14.60 -6.55
N ALA A 70 11.10 -13.66 -6.53
CA ALA A 70 10.52 -13.12 -7.75
C ALA A 70 10.66 -11.60 -7.84
N LEU A 71 10.04 -10.83 -6.91
CA LEU A 71 9.94 -9.39 -7.06
C LEU A 71 11.29 -8.68 -6.86
N LYS A 72 12.04 -9.05 -5.81
CA LYS A 72 13.35 -8.45 -5.51
C LYS A 72 14.37 -8.61 -6.63
N PRO A 73 14.59 -9.81 -7.22
CA PRO A 73 15.51 -9.96 -8.36
C PRO A 73 15.11 -9.10 -9.56
N VAL A 74 13.81 -8.98 -9.85
CA VAL A 74 13.31 -8.14 -10.93
C VAL A 74 13.54 -6.66 -10.62
N ALA A 75 13.26 -6.23 -9.38
CA ALA A 75 13.51 -4.86 -8.93
C ALA A 75 15.00 -4.48 -8.96
N GLN A 76 15.88 -5.41 -8.57
CA GLN A 76 17.35 -5.23 -8.69
C GLN A 76 17.78 -5.09 -10.15
N GLY A 77 17.23 -5.92 -11.05
CA GLY A 77 17.46 -5.81 -12.48
C GLY A 77 17.00 -4.47 -13.03
N TYR A 78 15.80 -4.03 -12.67
CA TYR A 78 15.26 -2.71 -13.03
C TYR A 78 16.16 -1.57 -12.53
N HIS A 79 16.54 -1.59 -11.26
CA HIS A 79 17.42 -0.58 -10.65
C HIS A 79 18.79 -0.53 -11.34
N PHE A 80 19.34 -1.69 -11.72
CA PHE A 80 20.64 -1.77 -12.39
C PHE A 80 20.63 -1.20 -13.82
N VAL A 81 19.54 -1.44 -14.58
CA VAL A 81 19.48 -1.03 -16.00
C VAL A 81 18.87 0.34 -16.22
N THR A 82 18.13 0.86 -15.24
CA THR A 82 17.37 2.12 -15.36
C THR A 82 18.11 3.22 -14.61
N PRO A 83 18.56 4.29 -15.30
CA PRO A 83 19.20 5.44 -14.64
C PRO A 83 18.27 6.14 -13.64
N ASP A 84 18.83 6.67 -12.54
CA ASP A 84 18.07 7.33 -11.46
C ASP A 84 17.07 8.39 -11.94
N PRO A 85 17.40 9.27 -12.93
CA PRO A 85 16.41 10.24 -13.41
C PRO A 85 15.18 9.60 -14.05
N VAL A 86 15.34 8.41 -14.67
CA VAL A 86 14.22 7.67 -15.28
C VAL A 86 13.39 7.01 -14.20
N GLN A 87 14.00 6.39 -13.18
CA GLN A 87 13.29 5.85 -12.01
C GLN A 87 12.49 6.95 -11.31
N THR A 88 13.12 8.11 -11.05
CA THR A 88 12.43 9.29 -10.50
C THR A 88 11.24 9.71 -11.36
N GLY A 89 11.40 9.75 -12.69
CA GLY A 89 10.31 10.08 -13.61
C GLY A 89 9.16 9.08 -13.58
N VAL A 90 9.45 7.79 -13.46
CA VAL A 90 8.44 6.73 -13.30
C VAL A 90 7.70 6.88 -11.97
N GLY A 91 8.41 7.07 -10.87
CA GLY A 91 7.84 7.32 -9.55
C GLY A 91 6.92 8.55 -9.55
N ASN A 92 7.39 9.67 -10.10
CA ASN A 92 6.62 10.92 -10.23
C ASN A 92 5.33 10.72 -11.05
N PHE A 93 5.40 9.98 -12.17
CA PHE A 93 4.23 9.68 -12.98
C PHE A 93 3.16 8.93 -12.18
N PHE A 94 3.53 7.90 -11.44
CA PHE A 94 2.57 7.14 -10.62
C PHE A 94 2.08 7.94 -9.41
N SER A 95 2.93 8.77 -8.80
CA SER A 95 2.55 9.70 -7.72
C SER A 95 1.55 10.73 -8.24
N ASN A 96 1.78 11.30 -9.42
CA ASN A 96 0.85 12.25 -10.05
C ASN A 96 -0.53 11.64 -10.31
N LEU A 97 -0.60 10.37 -10.73
CA LEU A 97 -1.88 9.65 -10.84
C LEU A 97 -2.53 9.44 -9.47
N GLY A 98 -1.75 9.29 -8.41
CA GLY A 98 -2.20 9.18 -7.03
C GLY A 98 -2.87 10.45 -6.49
N GLU A 99 -2.51 11.63 -7.02
CA GLU A 99 -3.09 12.92 -6.59
C GLU A 99 -4.62 12.97 -6.78
N ILE A 100 -5.17 12.22 -7.74
CA ILE A 100 -6.63 12.11 -7.95
C ILE A 100 -7.28 11.46 -6.73
N ARG A 101 -6.73 10.34 -6.25
CA ARG A 101 -7.20 9.66 -5.04
C ARG A 101 -7.04 10.56 -3.82
N THR A 102 -5.88 11.20 -3.66
CA THR A 102 -5.61 12.15 -2.59
C THR A 102 -6.62 13.31 -2.60
N THR A 103 -6.90 13.90 -3.76
CA THR A 103 -7.92 14.97 -3.89
C THR A 103 -9.29 14.52 -3.41
N LEU A 104 -9.75 13.35 -3.88
CA LEU A 104 -11.07 12.82 -3.51
C LEU A 104 -11.18 12.54 -2.01
N ASN A 105 -10.17 11.86 -1.44
CA ASN A 105 -10.16 11.56 -0.01
C ASN A 105 -10.04 12.82 0.84
N SER A 106 -9.21 13.80 0.45
CA SER A 106 -9.12 15.08 1.14
C SER A 106 -10.47 15.84 1.17
N LEU A 107 -11.22 15.80 0.05
CA LEU A 107 -12.58 16.38 0.02
C LEU A 107 -13.53 15.64 0.96
N LEU A 108 -13.50 14.31 0.98
CA LEU A 108 -14.33 13.48 1.87
C LEU A 108 -14.00 13.68 3.35
N GLN A 109 -12.77 14.06 3.65
CA GLN A 109 -12.29 14.39 4.99
C GLN A 109 -12.50 15.85 5.38
N GLY A 110 -12.97 16.71 4.45
CA GLY A 110 -13.13 18.15 4.69
C GLY A 110 -11.81 18.93 4.66
N LYS A 111 -10.71 18.34 4.21
CA LYS A 111 -9.37 18.95 4.09
C LYS A 111 -9.24 19.75 2.79
N GLY A 112 -9.98 20.87 2.67
CA GLY A 112 -10.06 21.65 1.42
C GLY A 112 -8.71 22.19 0.93
N ALA A 113 -7.81 22.58 1.82
CA ALA A 113 -6.47 23.05 1.47
C ALA A 113 -5.63 21.92 0.82
N ASN A 114 -5.63 20.73 1.40
CA ASN A 114 -4.93 19.56 0.86
C ASN A 114 -5.53 19.12 -0.49
N ALA A 115 -6.87 19.12 -0.61
CA ALA A 115 -7.56 18.83 -1.86
C ALA A 115 -7.19 19.84 -2.97
N GLY A 116 -7.10 21.12 -2.64
CA GLY A 116 -6.68 22.18 -3.56
C GLY A 116 -5.21 22.01 -3.99
N ALA A 117 -4.33 21.71 -3.04
CA ALA A 117 -2.92 21.44 -3.31
C ALA A 117 -2.74 20.22 -4.24
N SER A 118 -3.37 19.08 -3.92
CA SER A 118 -3.33 17.87 -4.76
C SER A 118 -3.88 18.09 -6.16
N THR A 119 -5.01 18.83 -6.27
CA THR A 119 -5.56 19.19 -7.59
C THR A 119 -4.56 20.05 -8.38
N GLY A 120 -3.96 21.06 -7.73
CA GLY A 120 -2.93 21.91 -8.34
C GLY A 120 -1.72 21.11 -8.80
N ARG A 121 -1.20 20.20 -7.95
CA ARG A 121 -0.10 19.30 -8.30
C ARG A 121 -0.44 18.45 -9.52
N PHE A 122 -1.60 17.79 -9.52
CA PHE A 122 -2.05 17.00 -10.65
C PHE A 122 -2.07 17.80 -11.96
N LEU A 123 -2.67 19.00 -11.95
CA LEU A 123 -2.78 19.82 -13.14
C LEU A 123 -1.42 20.33 -13.63
N ILE A 124 -0.57 20.85 -12.74
CA ILE A 124 0.75 21.37 -13.08
C ILE A 124 1.65 20.26 -13.59
N ASN A 125 1.75 19.15 -12.86
CA ASN A 125 2.61 18.04 -13.21
C ASN A 125 2.12 17.33 -14.48
N SER A 126 0.81 17.24 -14.72
CA SER A 126 0.28 16.64 -15.95
C SER A 126 0.51 17.51 -17.18
N THR A 127 0.53 18.84 -17.04
CA THR A 127 0.69 19.79 -18.16
C THR A 127 2.16 20.19 -18.34
N VAL A 128 2.72 20.94 -17.38
CA VAL A 128 4.10 21.44 -17.44
C VAL A 128 5.11 20.30 -17.16
N GLY A 129 4.76 19.38 -16.26
CA GLY A 129 5.59 18.23 -15.88
C GLY A 129 5.51 17.03 -16.84
N VAL A 130 4.91 17.22 -18.03
CA VAL A 130 4.80 16.18 -19.08
C VAL A 130 4.21 14.89 -18.54
N LEU A 131 2.89 14.89 -18.32
CA LEU A 131 2.11 13.77 -17.73
C LEU A 131 2.59 13.34 -16.34
N GLY A 132 3.26 14.21 -15.60
CA GLY A 132 3.73 13.92 -14.25
C GLY A 132 5.14 13.31 -14.16
N ILE A 133 5.87 13.17 -15.27
CA ILE A 133 7.26 12.70 -15.24
C ILE A 133 8.16 13.65 -14.46
N PHE A 134 7.92 14.96 -14.56
CA PHE A 134 8.62 15.98 -13.79
C PHE A 134 7.69 16.55 -12.70
N ASP A 135 8.15 16.52 -11.46
CA ASP A 135 7.40 17.11 -10.32
C ASP A 135 7.70 18.63 -10.24
N VAL A 136 7.07 19.38 -11.12
CA VAL A 136 7.18 20.85 -11.19
C VAL A 136 6.48 21.49 -9.99
N ALA A 137 5.37 20.91 -9.54
CA ALA A 137 4.56 21.45 -8.45
C ALA A 137 5.35 21.54 -7.13
N SER A 138 6.23 20.58 -6.83
CA SER A 138 7.10 20.65 -5.66
C SER A 138 8.09 21.82 -5.71
N HIS A 139 8.56 22.20 -6.91
CA HIS A 139 9.41 23.39 -7.10
C HIS A 139 8.65 24.72 -6.96
N MET A 140 7.32 24.66 -6.90
CA MET A 140 6.44 25.81 -6.64
C MET A 140 5.92 25.81 -5.19
N ASP A 141 6.57 25.08 -4.29
CA ASP A 141 6.16 24.91 -2.87
C ASP A 141 4.74 24.35 -2.69
N LEU A 142 4.19 23.70 -3.72
CA LEU A 142 2.89 23.05 -3.65
C LEU A 142 3.09 21.65 -3.04
N THR A 143 2.87 21.55 -1.73
CA THR A 143 2.94 20.28 -1.01
C THR A 143 1.54 19.75 -0.74
N ALA A 144 1.33 18.44 -0.96
CA ALA A 144 0.14 17.74 -0.54
C ALA A 144 0.53 16.49 0.24
N ARG A 145 -0.31 16.11 1.20
CA ARG A 145 -0.19 14.85 1.90
C ARG A 145 -1.02 13.80 1.19
N GLU A 146 -0.46 12.64 0.98
CA GLU A 146 -1.19 11.53 0.38
C GLU A 146 -2.34 11.08 1.30
N GLU A 147 -3.50 10.90 0.71
CA GLU A 147 -4.71 10.48 1.40
C GLU A 147 -5.30 9.25 0.72
N ASP A 148 -5.81 8.35 1.53
CA ASP A 148 -6.51 7.14 1.10
C ASP A 148 -7.86 6.98 1.82
N PHE A 149 -8.65 6.01 1.39
CA PHE A 149 -9.98 5.82 1.96
C PHE A 149 -9.95 5.23 3.37
N GLY A 150 -8.89 4.52 3.76
CA GLY A 150 -8.68 4.08 5.14
C GLY A 150 -8.49 5.28 6.10
N GLN A 151 -7.76 6.33 5.68
CA GLN A 151 -7.67 7.60 6.42
C GLN A 151 -9.02 8.31 6.48
N THR A 152 -9.77 8.31 5.37
CA THR A 152 -11.12 8.87 5.32
C THR A 152 -12.05 8.19 6.33
N LEU A 153 -12.02 6.85 6.40
CA LEU A 153 -12.77 6.09 7.40
C LEU A 153 -12.34 6.44 8.83
N ALA A 154 -11.05 6.68 9.07
CA ALA A 154 -10.54 7.11 10.37
C ALA A 154 -11.12 8.47 10.78
N VAL A 155 -11.09 9.45 9.88
CA VAL A 155 -11.71 10.78 10.11
C VAL A 155 -13.21 10.67 10.38
N TRP A 156 -13.89 9.70 9.76
CA TRP A 156 -15.30 9.41 10.04
C TRP A 156 -15.53 8.64 11.34
N GLY A 157 -14.48 8.33 12.11
CA GLY A 157 -14.57 7.70 13.42
C GLY A 157 -14.55 6.17 13.39
N VAL A 158 -14.13 5.55 12.28
CA VAL A 158 -13.96 4.10 12.22
C VAL A 158 -12.61 3.73 12.83
N ASP A 159 -12.63 2.91 13.87
CA ASP A 159 -11.42 2.40 14.51
C ASP A 159 -10.56 1.57 13.53
N SER A 160 -9.23 1.60 13.74
CA SER A 160 -8.27 0.85 12.93
C SER A 160 -8.57 -0.64 12.89
N GLY A 161 -9.04 -1.18 14.03
CA GLY A 161 -9.15 -2.62 14.23
C GLY A 161 -7.77 -3.31 14.26
N PRO A 162 -7.75 -4.64 14.35
CA PRO A 162 -6.55 -5.44 14.36
C PRO A 162 -5.65 -5.26 13.13
N TYR A 163 -4.35 -5.39 13.36
CA TYR A 163 -3.36 -5.51 12.27
C TYR A 163 -3.61 -6.77 11.44
N LEU A 164 -3.46 -6.66 10.13
CA LEU A 164 -3.70 -7.73 9.18
C LEU A 164 -2.64 -7.68 8.07
N VAL A 165 -2.07 -8.84 7.72
CA VAL A 165 -1.22 -8.96 6.53
C VAL A 165 -2.03 -9.57 5.39
N LEU A 166 -2.10 -8.85 4.28
CA LEU A 166 -2.82 -9.30 3.08
C LEU A 166 -1.89 -10.03 2.12
N PRO A 167 -2.32 -11.16 1.53
CA PRO A 167 -1.57 -11.81 0.46
C PRO A 167 -1.30 -10.83 -0.68
N PHE A 168 -0.06 -10.75 -1.16
CA PHE A 168 0.44 -9.87 -2.21
C PHE A 168 0.43 -8.37 -1.89
N LEU A 169 -0.45 -7.88 -1.02
CA LEU A 169 -0.63 -6.46 -0.71
C LEU A 169 0.17 -6.01 0.53
N GLY A 170 0.54 -6.95 1.41
CA GLY A 170 1.36 -6.66 2.58
C GLY A 170 0.59 -6.15 3.79
N PRO A 171 1.23 -5.30 4.64
CA PRO A 171 0.66 -4.77 5.87
C PRO A 171 -0.62 -3.96 5.67
N SER A 172 -1.59 -4.11 6.57
CA SER A 172 -2.87 -3.41 6.57
C SER A 172 -3.48 -3.45 7.99
N THR A 173 -4.68 -2.88 8.14
CA THR A 173 -5.58 -3.10 9.25
C THR A 173 -6.95 -3.54 8.73
N VAL A 174 -7.86 -3.92 9.62
CA VAL A 174 -9.23 -4.26 9.22
C VAL A 174 -9.92 -3.07 8.55
N ARG A 175 -9.79 -1.86 9.11
CA ARG A 175 -10.32 -0.63 8.53
C ARG A 175 -9.74 -0.36 7.14
N ASP A 176 -8.43 -0.38 7.03
CA ASP A 176 -7.72 -0.02 5.81
C ASP A 176 -7.99 -1.04 4.71
N THR A 177 -8.09 -2.34 5.07
CA THR A 177 -8.52 -3.40 4.15
C THR A 177 -9.93 -3.14 3.60
N GLY A 178 -10.84 -2.63 4.46
CA GLY A 178 -12.19 -2.22 4.03
C GLY A 178 -12.17 -1.01 3.08
N GLY A 179 -11.16 -0.16 3.16
CA GLY A 179 -10.95 0.99 2.28
C GLY A 179 -10.38 0.65 0.89
N LEU A 180 -9.60 -0.42 0.79
CA LEU A 180 -8.90 -0.79 -0.45
C LEU A 180 -9.77 -0.83 -1.72
N PRO A 181 -11.02 -1.38 -1.70
CA PRO A 181 -11.84 -1.37 -2.89
C PRO A 181 -12.08 0.04 -3.44
N VAL A 182 -12.31 1.03 -2.57
CA VAL A 182 -12.53 2.42 -2.97
C VAL A 182 -11.24 3.01 -3.55
N ASP A 183 -10.10 2.74 -2.93
CA ASP A 183 -8.79 3.20 -3.42
C ASP A 183 -8.45 2.61 -4.79
N PHE A 184 -8.80 1.34 -5.04
CA PHE A 184 -8.65 0.74 -6.36
C PHE A 184 -9.57 1.38 -7.40
N TYR A 185 -10.83 1.67 -7.05
CA TYR A 185 -11.78 2.32 -7.95
C TYR A 185 -11.44 3.78 -8.23
N THR A 186 -10.78 4.48 -7.32
CA THR A 186 -10.37 5.88 -7.52
C THR A 186 -9.03 6.02 -8.25
N TYR A 187 -8.31 4.92 -8.48
CA TYR A 187 -7.02 4.95 -9.14
C TYR A 187 -7.16 4.85 -10.68
N PRO A 188 -6.66 5.85 -11.45
CA PRO A 188 -6.93 5.96 -12.90
C PRO A 188 -6.48 4.77 -13.74
N VAL A 189 -5.39 4.09 -13.36
CA VAL A 189 -4.89 2.92 -14.10
C VAL A 189 -5.93 1.81 -14.19
N THR A 190 -6.87 1.73 -13.24
CA THR A 190 -7.96 0.74 -13.23
C THR A 190 -8.88 0.87 -14.46
N TYR A 191 -8.96 2.07 -15.05
CA TYR A 191 -9.85 2.37 -16.19
C TYR A 191 -9.14 2.27 -17.55
N VAL A 192 -7.91 1.83 -17.59
CA VAL A 192 -7.22 1.55 -18.87
C VAL A 192 -7.87 0.33 -19.52
N GLU A 193 -8.47 0.52 -20.71
CA GLU A 193 -9.24 -0.51 -21.40
C GLU A 193 -8.38 -1.68 -21.87
N ASP A 194 -7.16 -1.40 -22.36
CA ASP A 194 -6.23 -2.45 -22.78
C ASP A 194 -5.63 -3.17 -21.57
N ASP A 195 -5.97 -4.45 -21.45
CA ASP A 195 -5.50 -5.30 -20.34
C ASP A 195 -3.98 -5.39 -20.28
N THR A 196 -3.30 -5.44 -21.44
CA THR A 196 -1.83 -5.55 -21.50
C THR A 196 -1.20 -4.27 -20.96
N VAL A 197 -1.70 -3.10 -21.35
CA VAL A 197 -1.22 -1.80 -20.85
C VAL A 197 -1.51 -1.68 -19.36
N ARG A 198 -2.71 -2.00 -18.90
CA ARG A 198 -3.10 -1.92 -17.50
C ARG A 198 -2.20 -2.79 -16.60
N TYR A 199 -2.00 -4.05 -16.97
CA TYR A 199 -1.13 -4.94 -16.19
C TYR A 199 0.34 -4.55 -16.27
N SER A 200 0.81 -4.03 -17.42
CA SER A 200 2.18 -3.53 -17.56
C SER A 200 2.43 -2.32 -16.66
N LEU A 201 1.51 -1.36 -16.61
CA LEU A 201 1.61 -0.20 -15.72
C LEU A 201 1.56 -0.62 -14.25
N THR A 202 0.67 -1.54 -13.89
CA THR A 202 0.58 -2.05 -12.52
C THR A 202 1.86 -2.78 -12.11
N GLY A 203 2.39 -3.62 -12.99
CA GLY A 203 3.66 -4.33 -12.77
C GLY A 203 4.85 -3.37 -12.66
N LEU A 204 4.93 -2.38 -13.55
CA LEU A 204 5.98 -1.37 -13.52
C LEU A 204 5.96 -0.58 -12.20
N ARG A 205 4.78 -0.13 -11.77
CA ARG A 205 4.62 0.55 -10.48
C ARG A 205 5.10 -0.31 -9.32
N LEU A 206 4.73 -1.60 -9.30
CA LEU A 206 5.15 -2.53 -8.24
C LEU A 206 6.68 -2.70 -8.22
N ILE A 207 7.30 -2.87 -9.39
CA ILE A 207 8.75 -3.03 -9.53
C ILE A 207 9.47 -1.76 -9.10
N ASP A 208 9.02 -0.59 -9.56
CA ASP A 208 9.61 0.72 -9.24
C ASP A 208 9.52 1.01 -7.74
N THR A 209 8.34 0.83 -7.14
CA THR A 209 8.15 0.96 -5.69
C THR A 209 9.08 0.02 -4.91
N ARG A 210 9.23 -1.23 -5.37
CA ARG A 210 10.12 -2.19 -4.71
C ARG A 210 11.61 -1.83 -4.90
N ALA A 211 11.97 -1.28 -6.05
CA ALA A 211 13.32 -0.82 -6.32
C ALA A 211 13.73 0.31 -5.37
N GLY A 212 12.85 1.29 -5.13
CA GLY A 212 13.08 2.37 -4.19
C GLY A 212 13.23 1.94 -2.71
N LEU A 213 12.89 0.68 -2.38
CA LEU A 213 13.06 0.13 -1.03
C LEU A 213 14.33 -0.73 -0.87
N LEU A 214 15.11 -0.97 -1.92
CA LEU A 214 16.27 -1.85 -1.87
C LEU A 214 17.31 -1.39 -0.86
N ASP A 215 17.63 -0.09 -0.85
CA ASP A 215 18.65 0.48 0.03
C ASP A 215 18.20 0.55 1.51
N GLN A 216 16.90 0.46 1.75
CA GLN A 216 16.34 0.53 3.11
C GLN A 216 16.33 -0.83 3.82
N GLU A 217 16.59 -1.92 3.12
CA GLU A 217 16.57 -3.26 3.70
C GLU A 217 17.62 -3.45 4.80
N ASP A 218 18.74 -2.78 4.70
CA ASP A 218 19.84 -2.86 5.68
C ASP A 218 19.46 -2.24 7.04
N LEU A 219 18.39 -1.46 7.09
CA LEU A 219 17.83 -0.90 8.32
C LEU A 219 17.06 -1.93 9.14
N ILE A 220 16.63 -3.03 8.50
CA ILE A 220 15.83 -4.07 9.18
C ILE A 220 16.72 -4.88 10.10
N ARG A 221 16.49 -4.78 11.41
CA ARG A 221 17.23 -5.51 12.44
C ARG A 221 16.30 -6.40 13.25
N GLY A 222 16.80 -7.56 13.66
CA GLY A 222 16.04 -8.52 14.46
C GLY A 222 14.95 -9.26 13.68
N ASP A 223 13.79 -9.45 14.30
CA ASP A 223 12.66 -10.13 13.66
C ASP A 223 12.00 -9.23 12.60
N ARG A 224 12.18 -9.61 11.34
CA ARG A 224 11.71 -8.84 10.19
C ARG A 224 10.20 -8.59 10.21
N TYR A 225 9.42 -9.58 10.65
CA TYR A 225 7.97 -9.41 10.76
C TYR A 225 7.60 -8.32 11.74
N SER A 226 8.10 -8.40 12.97
CA SER A 226 7.81 -7.42 14.02
C SER A 226 8.30 -6.03 13.64
N PHE A 227 9.50 -5.92 13.06
CA PHE A 227 10.02 -4.64 12.59
C PHE A 227 9.11 -3.98 11.55
N ILE A 228 8.67 -4.73 10.52
CA ILE A 228 7.80 -4.21 9.46
C ILE A 228 6.41 -3.86 10.03
N ARG A 229 5.84 -4.71 10.90
CA ARG A 229 4.56 -4.43 11.56
C ARG A 229 4.60 -3.13 12.33
N ASP A 230 5.59 -2.99 13.22
CA ASP A 230 5.67 -1.86 14.15
C ASP A 230 5.96 -0.54 13.39
N THR A 231 6.87 -0.58 12.41
CA THR A 231 7.15 0.56 11.53
C THR A 231 5.92 0.96 10.73
N TRP A 232 5.18 -0.02 10.17
CA TRP A 232 3.97 0.26 9.40
C TRP A 232 2.86 0.85 10.27
N LEU A 233 2.61 0.30 11.46
CA LEU A 233 1.63 0.81 12.40
C LEU A 233 1.97 2.23 12.88
N GLN A 234 3.23 2.50 13.16
CA GLN A 234 3.69 3.84 13.54
C GLN A 234 3.47 4.84 12.41
N ARG A 235 3.91 4.51 11.20
CA ARG A 235 3.69 5.35 10.02
C ARG A 235 2.20 5.59 9.79
N ARG A 236 1.38 4.55 9.93
CA ARG A 236 -0.07 4.66 9.71
C ARG A 236 -0.75 5.58 10.72
N ARG A 237 -0.35 5.52 11.99
CA ARG A 237 -0.81 6.47 13.01
C ARG A 237 -0.45 7.92 12.65
N PHE A 238 0.78 8.13 12.21
CA PHE A 238 1.25 9.45 11.76
C PHE A 238 0.46 9.97 10.55
N GLU A 239 0.16 9.13 9.57
CA GLU A 239 -0.65 9.49 8.39
C GLU A 239 -2.08 9.86 8.78
N VAL A 240 -2.71 9.07 9.63
CA VAL A 240 -4.10 9.29 10.10
C VAL A 240 -4.22 10.57 10.97
N SER A 241 -3.17 10.91 11.72
CA SER A 241 -3.14 12.13 12.55
C SER A 241 -2.66 13.38 11.81
N ASP A 242 -2.53 13.35 10.49
CA ASP A 242 -2.00 14.45 9.66
C ASP A 242 -0.59 14.91 10.06
N GLY A 243 0.19 13.99 10.63
CA GLY A 243 1.55 14.28 11.12
C GLY A 243 1.57 14.92 12.50
N GLU A 244 0.44 15.05 13.16
CA GLU A 244 0.41 15.39 14.58
C GLU A 244 0.79 14.12 15.36
N LEU A 245 2.04 14.04 15.77
CA LEU A 245 2.43 13.07 16.78
C LEU A 245 1.71 13.50 18.06
N GLY A 246 0.88 12.61 18.64
CA GLY A 246 0.36 12.81 19.98
C GLY A 246 1.51 13.18 20.92
N GLU A 247 1.19 13.82 22.05
CA GLU A 247 2.19 14.27 23.04
C GLU A 247 3.31 13.24 23.15
N ASP A 248 4.54 13.70 22.87
CA ASP A 248 5.74 12.87 23.01
C ASP A 248 5.73 12.29 24.43
N PRO A 249 5.65 10.97 24.63
CA PRO A 249 5.66 10.38 25.97
C PRO A 249 6.90 10.79 26.77
N PHE A 250 7.95 11.24 26.10
CA PHE A 250 9.17 11.77 26.71
C PHE A 250 9.14 13.30 26.94
N ALA A 251 8.18 14.02 26.33
CA ALA A 251 8.01 15.46 26.58
C ALA A 251 7.32 15.73 27.92
N SER A 252 6.58 14.75 28.49
CA SER A 252 5.86 14.88 29.77
C SER A 252 6.73 14.60 30.98
N ASP A 253 7.86 13.90 30.85
CA ASP A 253 8.88 13.80 31.89
C ASP A 253 9.80 15.02 31.75
N GLY A 254 9.34 16.15 32.34
CA GLY A 254 10.02 17.43 32.29
C GLY A 254 11.50 17.28 32.68
N PHE A 255 12.32 17.13 31.67
CA PHE A 255 13.72 17.53 31.80
C PHE A 255 13.74 19.06 31.72
N ASP A 256 13.28 19.68 32.81
CA ASP A 256 13.38 21.11 33.03
C ASP A 256 14.87 21.48 33.00
N LEU A 257 15.33 21.92 31.82
CA LEU A 257 16.64 22.58 31.68
C LEU A 257 16.69 23.97 32.35
N GLU A 258 15.63 24.35 33.07
CA GLU A 258 15.50 25.65 33.72
C GLU A 258 16.38 25.81 34.99
N GLY A 259 17.28 24.87 35.30
CA GLY A 259 18.13 24.90 36.52
C GLY A 259 19.61 24.63 36.31
N THR A 260 20.10 24.43 35.11
CA THR A 260 21.55 24.32 34.87
C THR A 260 22.10 25.61 34.29
N ASP A 261 22.52 26.53 35.19
CA ASP A 261 23.42 27.65 34.86
C ASP A 261 24.71 27.05 34.27
N PHE A 262 24.81 27.02 32.95
CA PHE A 262 26.00 26.61 32.21
C PHE A 262 27.12 27.68 32.26
N ASP A 263 26.85 28.86 32.85
CA ASP A 263 27.82 29.95 32.88
C ASP A 263 28.93 29.76 33.93
N ASP A 264 28.80 28.86 34.91
CA ASP A 264 29.81 28.65 35.95
C ASP A 264 30.85 27.54 35.63
N ALA A 265 30.68 26.80 34.50
CA ALA A 265 31.58 25.69 34.20
C ALA A 265 32.84 26.08 33.38
N PHE A 266 32.96 27.32 32.94
CA PHE A 266 34.09 27.80 32.13
C PHE A 266 34.84 29.00 32.70
N ALA A 267 34.72 29.25 34.02
CA ALA A 267 35.43 30.32 34.71
C ALA A 267 36.51 29.77 35.66
N GLU A 268 37.42 28.91 35.18
CA GLU A 268 38.76 28.66 35.77
C GLU A 268 39.81 28.41 34.67
#